data_00e9738c21d120c6d3dd5a2d14f6a35f
#
_entry.id   00e9738c21d120c6d3dd5a2d14f6a35f
#
_cell.length_a   1.000
_cell.length_b   1.000
_cell.length_c   1.000
_cell.angle_alpha   90.00
_cell.angle_beta   90.00
_cell.angle_gamma   90.00
#
_symmetry.space_group_name_H-M   'P 1'
#
loop_
_entity.id
_entity.type
_entity.pdbx_description
1 polymer ?
#
loop_
_entity_poly.entity_id
_entity_poly.type
_entity_poly.pdbx_seq_one_letter_code
_entity_poly.pdbx_strand_id
1 'polypeptide(L)'
;MNVGAHAVDVGMIPGIALKRLEVLRDGASAQYGSDAIAGVMNFIMKERSEGIEIDAQSGMWLPAPNGRGGEFDLKVAANVGMKLTEKGFLNVSTEWINNPELSRGFQHTSASDGYKGWNAAGYTKDDTWGYTKNNPTDDTDNWQTAMNWGRPKSYGFRSAWNAGLQINDHTQAYSFGNFADTFGEYSFFLRAAGKSGALTNIPLNPADTSQGNYSWGDTYPIGFTPRLEGHGNDFSSVVGIKGDHSSGVEYDFSASYGSNYLHYYLKNTLNLSWGPYSPHNFEIGDLQQAETNLNADFSYPLSDNLNLAFGGEWREEKYTMYQGQKEAWMPGPWSKVHLLTDPTTGSTYTAPGLAANGMPGTSPDAAGVFKRTNYAIYGDAEMDMGPLLVQAAGRFEDFSDFG
;
A
#
# COMPACT_ATOMS: atom_id res chain seq x y z
N MET A 1 2.76 -4.57 1.46
CA MET A 1 1.44 -4.94 0.87
C MET A 1 1.55 -6.38 0.38
N ASN A 2 0.72 -7.27 0.86
CA ASN A 2 0.70 -8.64 0.37
C ASN A 2 -0.13 -8.68 -0.90
N VAL A 3 0.46 -9.09 -2.00
CA VAL A 3 -0.25 -9.27 -3.27
C VAL A 3 -1.38 -10.29 -3.06
N GLY A 4 -2.61 -9.89 -3.33
CA GLY A 4 -3.80 -10.74 -3.16
C GLY A 4 -4.44 -10.73 -1.77
N ALA A 5 -4.03 -9.85 -0.85
CA ALA A 5 -4.71 -9.66 0.42
C ALA A 5 -5.61 -8.42 0.37
N HIS A 6 -6.88 -8.58 0.72
CA HIS A 6 -7.85 -7.49 0.92
C HIS A 6 -7.64 -6.83 2.29
N ALA A 7 -6.44 -6.30 2.54
CA ALA A 7 -6.16 -5.59 3.78
C ALA A 7 -6.49 -4.11 3.61
N VAL A 8 -7.42 -3.61 4.41
CA VAL A 8 -7.71 -2.17 4.48
C VAL A 8 -6.53 -1.44 5.12
N ASP A 9 -5.99 -0.44 4.43
CA ASP A 9 -4.96 0.43 5.00
C ASP A 9 -5.61 1.54 5.83
N VAL A 10 -5.82 1.25 7.11
CA VAL A 10 -6.38 2.22 8.08
C VAL A 10 -5.50 3.46 8.25
N GLY A 11 -4.25 3.42 7.82
CA GLY A 11 -3.35 4.57 7.82
C GLY A 11 -3.75 5.66 6.82
N MET A 12 -4.71 5.41 5.93
CA MET A 12 -5.23 6.42 4.99
C MET A 12 -6.22 7.40 5.63
N ILE A 13 -6.72 7.11 6.83
CA ILE A 13 -7.60 8.00 7.59
C ILE A 13 -6.76 8.90 8.49
N PRO A 14 -6.88 10.24 8.41
CA PRO A 14 -6.17 11.15 9.32
C PRO A 14 -6.55 10.87 10.78
N GLY A 15 -5.58 10.65 11.64
CA GLY A 15 -5.85 10.37 13.07
C GLY A 15 -6.65 11.47 13.77
N ILE A 16 -6.44 12.74 13.36
CA ILE A 16 -7.17 13.91 13.89
C ILE A 16 -8.67 13.89 13.54
N ALA A 17 -9.11 13.10 12.54
CA ALA A 17 -10.53 12.94 12.18
C ALA A 17 -11.31 12.11 13.20
N LEU A 18 -10.62 11.27 13.98
CA LEU A 18 -11.25 10.29 14.83
C LEU A 18 -11.71 10.89 16.17
N LYS A 19 -12.93 10.57 16.55
CA LYS A 19 -13.48 10.80 17.89
C LYS A 19 -13.11 9.67 18.83
N ARG A 20 -13.24 8.42 18.38
CA ARG A 20 -12.86 7.20 19.09
C ARG A 20 -12.81 6.00 18.16
N LEU A 21 -12.19 4.93 18.63
CA LEU A 21 -12.21 3.61 18.02
C LEU A 21 -13.04 2.67 18.89
N GLU A 22 -13.95 1.93 18.29
CA GLU A 22 -14.73 0.88 18.94
C GLU A 22 -14.30 -0.48 18.38
N VAL A 23 -14.17 -1.47 19.25
CA VAL A 23 -13.78 -2.84 18.87
C VAL A 23 -14.81 -3.81 19.37
N LEU A 24 -15.56 -4.43 18.45
CA LEU A 24 -16.41 -5.58 18.73
C LEU A 24 -15.53 -6.82 18.65
N ARG A 25 -15.47 -7.58 19.73
CA ARG A 25 -14.56 -8.74 19.86
C ARG A 25 -15.21 -10.07 19.49
N ASP A 26 -16.51 -10.10 19.39
CA ASP A 26 -17.29 -11.28 19.01
C ASP A 26 -17.68 -11.24 17.54
N GLY A 27 -17.99 -12.42 16.98
CA GLY A 27 -18.39 -12.53 15.59
C GLY A 27 -19.65 -11.71 15.32
N ALA A 28 -19.55 -10.79 14.36
CA ALA A 28 -20.65 -9.92 13.94
C ALA A 28 -20.95 -10.10 12.43
N SER A 29 -20.68 -11.31 11.90
CA SER A 29 -20.75 -11.62 10.48
C SER A 29 -22.13 -11.41 9.87
N ALA A 30 -23.19 -11.56 10.66
CA ALA A 30 -24.55 -11.36 10.14
C ALA A 30 -24.77 -9.92 9.69
N GLN A 31 -24.35 -8.92 10.48
CA GLN A 31 -24.53 -7.51 10.17
C GLN A 31 -23.40 -6.93 9.30
N TYR A 32 -22.14 -7.34 9.56
CA TYR A 32 -20.95 -6.72 8.99
C TYR A 32 -20.31 -7.51 7.85
N GLY A 33 -20.93 -8.60 7.41
CA GLY A 33 -20.45 -9.46 6.34
C GLY A 33 -19.67 -10.69 6.83
N SER A 34 -19.52 -11.66 5.92
CA SER A 34 -18.87 -12.95 6.21
C SER A 34 -17.42 -12.83 6.68
N ASP A 35 -16.74 -11.72 6.41
CA ASP A 35 -15.36 -11.48 6.81
C ASP A 35 -15.22 -11.07 8.30
N ALA A 36 -16.31 -10.68 8.96
CA ALA A 36 -16.33 -10.25 10.36
C ALA A 36 -16.36 -11.40 11.36
N ILE A 37 -15.50 -12.42 11.17
CA ILE A 37 -15.44 -13.64 12.00
C ILE A 37 -14.78 -13.36 13.36
N ALA A 38 -13.68 -12.61 13.34
CA ALA A 38 -12.86 -12.36 14.55
C ALA A 38 -13.29 -11.10 15.31
N GLY A 39 -14.09 -10.24 14.70
CA GLY A 39 -14.56 -8.98 15.25
C GLY A 39 -14.59 -7.84 14.24
N VAL A 40 -15.00 -6.67 14.71
CA VAL A 40 -15.13 -5.45 13.91
C VAL A 40 -14.43 -4.29 14.59
N MET A 41 -13.70 -3.48 13.82
CA MET A 41 -13.14 -2.20 14.25
C MET A 41 -13.96 -1.06 13.63
N ASN A 42 -14.63 -0.28 14.47
CA ASN A 42 -15.46 0.83 14.05
C ASN A 42 -14.75 2.16 14.35
N PHE A 43 -14.45 2.94 13.30
CA PHE A 43 -13.79 4.23 13.37
C PHE A 43 -14.83 5.35 13.44
N ILE A 44 -15.10 5.85 14.63
CA ILE A 44 -16.09 6.93 14.84
C ILE A 44 -15.42 8.28 14.58
N MET A 45 -15.91 9.00 13.59
CA MET A 45 -15.39 10.31 13.20
C MET A 45 -15.95 11.43 14.06
N LYS A 46 -15.26 12.58 14.11
CA LYS A 46 -15.73 13.80 14.76
C LYS A 46 -16.93 14.39 14.05
N GLU A 47 -17.85 14.95 14.83
CA GLU A 47 -19.13 15.56 14.39
C GLU A 47 -19.23 17.03 14.79
N ARG A 48 -18.09 17.69 14.98
CA ARG A 48 -18.09 19.09 15.42
C ARG A 48 -18.68 19.99 14.34
N SER A 49 -19.58 20.87 14.73
CA SER A 49 -20.18 21.90 13.87
C SER A 49 -19.47 23.25 13.98
N GLU A 50 -18.43 23.36 14.80
CA GLU A 50 -17.64 24.58 15.00
C GLU A 50 -16.26 24.28 15.57
N GLY A 51 -15.37 25.26 15.47
CA GLY A 51 -14.04 25.19 16.05
C GLY A 51 -13.00 24.62 15.11
N ILE A 52 -11.74 24.87 15.48
CA ILE A 52 -10.54 24.43 14.75
C ILE A 52 -9.64 23.74 15.77
N GLU A 53 -9.07 22.62 15.36
CA GLU A 53 -8.04 21.89 16.09
C GLU A 53 -6.82 21.71 15.17
N ILE A 54 -5.63 21.98 15.67
CA ILE A 54 -4.38 21.83 14.94
C ILE A 54 -3.44 20.95 15.76
N ASP A 55 -2.86 19.96 15.12
CA ASP A 55 -1.82 19.08 15.68
C ASP A 55 -0.56 19.20 14.81
N ALA A 56 0.54 19.62 15.42
CA ALA A 56 1.84 19.70 14.76
C ALA A 56 2.86 18.91 15.59
N GLN A 57 3.44 17.89 14.98
CA GLN A 57 4.42 17.02 15.61
C GLN A 57 5.69 17.00 14.79
N SER A 58 6.82 17.09 15.47
CA SER A 58 8.12 16.87 14.89
C SER A 58 8.93 15.97 15.81
N GLY A 59 9.64 15.04 15.21
CA GLY A 59 10.50 14.11 15.91
C GLY A 59 11.79 13.89 15.13
N MET A 60 12.82 13.41 15.82
CA MET A 60 14.09 13.09 15.20
C MET A 60 14.65 11.83 15.85
N TRP A 61 15.12 10.93 15.03
CA TRP A 61 15.93 9.82 15.52
C TRP A 61 17.36 10.31 15.73
N LEU A 62 17.87 10.17 16.94
CA LEU A 62 19.27 10.53 17.23
C LEU A 62 20.21 9.75 16.30
N PRO A 63 21.28 10.37 15.81
CA PRO A 63 22.24 9.71 14.95
C PRO A 63 22.71 8.38 15.57
N ALA A 64 22.75 7.34 14.75
CA ALA A 64 23.31 6.05 15.14
C ALA A 64 24.84 6.13 15.16
N PRO A 65 25.53 5.14 15.77
CA PRO A 65 27.00 5.09 15.75
C PRO A 65 27.61 5.11 14.35
N ASN A 66 26.86 4.78 13.31
CA ASN A 66 27.26 4.87 11.91
C ASN A 66 27.03 6.26 11.28
N GLY A 67 26.75 7.30 12.07
CA GLY A 67 26.53 8.67 11.62
C GLY A 67 25.15 8.93 10.97
N ARG A 68 24.26 7.94 10.92
CA ARG A 68 22.95 8.04 10.26
C ARG A 68 21.85 8.41 11.24
N GLY A 69 20.86 9.13 10.74
CA GLY A 69 19.79 9.73 11.51
C GLY A 69 19.99 11.24 11.59
N GLY A 70 19.17 11.90 12.38
CA GLY A 70 19.20 13.36 12.53
C GLY A 70 18.26 14.09 11.58
N GLU A 71 17.58 13.40 10.69
CA GLU A 71 16.51 13.99 9.88
C GLU A 71 15.20 14.05 10.67
N PHE A 72 14.45 15.12 10.44
CA PHE A 72 13.21 15.36 11.17
C PHE A 72 12.02 14.69 10.48
N ASP A 73 11.27 13.92 11.26
CA ASP A 73 9.90 13.56 10.95
C ASP A 73 9.01 14.77 11.17
N LEU A 74 8.05 14.98 10.29
CA LEU A 74 7.09 16.08 10.42
C LEU A 74 5.68 15.59 10.14
N LYS A 75 4.76 15.95 11.01
CA LYS A 75 3.32 15.78 10.83
C LYS A 75 2.64 17.10 11.15
N VAL A 76 1.76 17.53 10.25
CA VAL A 76 0.86 18.67 10.49
C VAL A 76 -0.55 18.21 10.14
N ALA A 77 -1.47 18.39 11.07
CA ALA A 77 -2.86 18.03 10.90
C ALA A 77 -3.80 19.15 11.39
N ALA A 78 -4.94 19.27 10.76
CA ALA A 78 -5.99 20.19 11.15
C ALA A 78 -7.37 19.53 11.06
N ASN A 79 -8.25 19.88 11.98
CA ASN A 79 -9.66 19.52 11.96
C ASN A 79 -10.49 20.79 12.10
N VAL A 80 -11.48 20.97 11.24
CA VAL A 80 -12.36 22.14 11.20
C VAL A 80 -13.81 21.69 11.25
N GLY A 81 -14.55 22.18 12.25
CA GLY A 81 -15.99 22.04 12.34
C GLY A 81 -16.69 23.25 11.72
N MET A 82 -17.73 23.01 10.93
CA MET A 82 -18.55 24.05 10.30
C MET A 82 -20.04 23.69 10.41
N LYS A 83 -20.87 24.69 10.67
CA LYS A 83 -22.32 24.51 10.54
C LYS A 83 -22.72 24.50 9.06
N LEU A 84 -23.46 23.47 8.63
CA LEU A 84 -24.12 23.48 7.33
C LEU A 84 -25.44 24.28 7.39
N THR A 85 -26.17 24.08 8.48
CA THR A 85 -27.41 24.80 8.83
C THR A 85 -27.50 24.81 10.37
N GLU A 86 -28.60 25.35 10.92
CA GLU A 86 -28.86 25.23 12.37
C GLU A 86 -29.01 23.78 12.86
N LYS A 87 -29.31 22.83 11.96
CA LYS A 87 -29.52 21.41 12.24
C LYS A 87 -28.53 20.49 11.51
N GLY A 88 -27.36 21.01 11.13
CA GLY A 88 -26.38 20.21 10.39
C GLY A 88 -24.94 20.64 10.66
N PHE A 89 -24.04 19.69 10.41
CA PHE A 89 -22.59 19.88 10.57
C PHE A 89 -21.83 19.38 9.35
N LEU A 90 -20.68 19.98 9.13
CA LEU A 90 -19.59 19.47 8.29
C LEU A 90 -18.30 19.54 9.09
N ASN A 91 -17.65 18.41 9.26
CA ASN A 91 -16.35 18.31 9.90
C ASN A 91 -15.33 17.84 8.86
N VAL A 92 -14.26 18.61 8.65
CA VAL A 92 -13.20 18.32 7.68
C VAL A 92 -11.88 18.19 8.42
N SER A 93 -11.15 17.14 8.13
CA SER A 93 -9.82 16.87 8.66
C SER A 93 -8.81 16.74 7.54
N THR A 94 -7.61 17.26 7.76
CA THR A 94 -6.48 17.09 6.86
C THR A 94 -5.22 16.75 7.64
N GLU A 95 -4.34 15.97 7.04
CA GLU A 95 -3.06 15.60 7.62
C GLU A 95 -2.00 15.52 6.51
N TRP A 96 -0.86 16.11 6.76
CA TRP A 96 0.33 15.93 5.95
C TRP A 96 1.46 15.35 6.80
N ILE A 97 2.13 14.34 6.25
CA ILE A 97 3.27 13.69 6.89
C ILE A 97 4.48 13.67 5.96
N ASN A 98 5.66 13.77 6.55
CA ASN A 98 6.92 13.53 5.87
C ASN A 98 7.85 12.76 6.83
N ASN A 99 8.16 11.53 6.44
CA ASN A 99 9.04 10.65 7.19
C ASN A 99 10.24 10.32 6.29
N PRO A 100 11.40 10.93 6.52
CA PRO A 100 12.63 10.57 5.83
C PRO A 100 12.99 9.08 6.02
N GLU A 101 13.76 8.56 5.09
CA GLU A 101 14.33 7.21 5.22
C GLU A 101 15.21 7.15 6.50
N LEU A 102 15.00 6.13 7.30
CA LEU A 102 15.83 5.85 8.46
C LEU A 102 16.50 4.50 8.30
N SER A 103 17.82 4.46 8.31
CA SER A 103 18.58 3.22 8.38
C SER A 103 19.49 3.22 9.60
N ARG A 104 19.33 2.20 10.44
CA ARG A 104 20.18 1.99 11.64
C ARG A 104 21.11 0.79 11.49
N GLY A 105 21.16 0.20 10.30
CA GLY A 105 22.06 -0.90 9.97
C GLY A 105 23.48 -0.42 9.66
N PHE A 106 24.38 -1.36 9.59
CA PHE A 106 25.75 -1.16 9.11
C PHE A 106 25.83 -1.48 7.61
N GLN A 107 26.88 -0.97 6.95
CA GLN A 107 27.16 -1.28 5.57
C GLN A 107 27.39 -2.78 5.40
N HIS A 108 26.80 -3.34 4.34
CA HIS A 108 27.03 -4.74 3.97
C HIS A 108 28.51 -4.95 3.62
N THR A 109 29.15 -5.98 4.18
CA THR A 109 30.59 -6.22 4.00
C THR A 109 31.00 -6.35 2.54
N SER A 110 30.21 -7.08 1.73
CA SER A 110 30.47 -7.22 0.29
C SER A 110 30.43 -5.89 -0.46
N ALA A 111 29.54 -4.96 -0.09
CA ALA A 111 29.48 -3.63 -0.68
C ALA A 111 30.70 -2.79 -0.23
N SER A 112 31.07 -2.87 1.04
CA SER A 112 32.24 -2.17 1.59
C SER A 112 33.53 -2.60 0.90
N ASP A 113 33.73 -3.91 0.72
CA ASP A 113 34.94 -4.44 0.08
C ASP A 113 34.99 -4.10 -1.41
N GLY A 114 33.87 -4.20 -2.11
CA GLY A 114 33.75 -3.77 -3.50
C GLY A 114 34.06 -2.29 -3.69
N TYR A 115 33.55 -1.45 -2.79
CA TYR A 115 33.81 -0.01 -2.80
C TYR A 115 35.30 0.35 -2.59
N LYS A 116 36.00 -0.34 -1.68
CA LYS A 116 37.43 -0.14 -1.48
C LYS A 116 38.24 -0.47 -2.74
N GLY A 117 37.91 -1.60 -3.39
CA GLY A 117 38.56 -2.01 -4.64
C GLY A 117 38.29 -1.03 -5.77
N TRP A 118 37.07 -0.55 -5.85
CA TRP A 118 36.63 0.41 -6.86
C TRP A 118 37.29 1.79 -6.69
N ASN A 119 37.34 2.32 -5.48
CA ASN A 119 38.08 3.54 -5.17
C ASN A 119 39.56 3.44 -5.52
N ALA A 120 40.19 2.29 -5.24
CA ALA A 120 41.57 2.03 -5.62
C ALA A 120 41.80 2.02 -7.13
N ALA A 121 40.75 1.72 -7.91
CA ALA A 121 40.76 1.78 -9.37
C ALA A 121 40.46 3.19 -9.93
N GLY A 122 40.19 4.19 -9.10
CA GLY A 122 40.02 5.60 -9.49
C GLY A 122 38.61 5.99 -9.90
N TYR A 123 37.60 5.13 -9.67
CA TYR A 123 36.19 5.48 -9.92
C TYR A 123 35.64 6.38 -8.79
N THR A 124 34.61 7.16 -9.11
CA THR A 124 33.93 8.03 -8.16
C THR A 124 32.50 7.52 -7.87
N LYS A 125 31.91 7.95 -6.76
CA LYS A 125 30.53 7.58 -6.43
C LYS A 125 29.50 8.04 -7.45
N ASP A 126 29.78 9.13 -8.15
CA ASP A 126 28.88 9.68 -9.18
C ASP A 126 28.80 8.77 -10.42
N ASP A 127 29.75 7.88 -10.59
CA ASP A 127 29.75 6.88 -11.67
C ASP A 127 28.88 5.65 -11.35
N THR A 128 28.32 5.57 -10.11
CA THR A 128 27.49 4.46 -9.67
C THR A 128 26.03 4.85 -9.56
N TRP A 129 25.20 4.14 -10.28
CA TRP A 129 23.76 4.29 -10.21
C TRP A 129 23.22 4.01 -8.80
N GLY A 130 22.52 5.00 -8.22
CA GLY A 130 21.83 4.86 -6.95
C GLY A 130 22.68 4.95 -5.70
N TYR A 131 23.98 5.21 -5.83
CA TYR A 131 24.81 5.59 -4.69
C TYR A 131 24.93 7.12 -4.65
N THR A 132 24.66 7.69 -3.51
CA THR A 132 24.58 9.14 -3.35
C THR A 132 25.84 9.88 -3.73
N LYS A 133 25.66 11.12 -4.19
CA LYS A 133 26.66 12.10 -4.62
C LYS A 133 27.69 12.52 -3.56
N ASN A 134 27.79 11.85 -2.43
CA ASN A 134 28.78 12.20 -1.42
C ASN A 134 30.15 11.74 -1.87
N ASN A 135 31.10 12.66 -1.80
CA ASN A 135 32.47 12.46 -2.24
C ASN A 135 33.08 11.18 -1.65
N PRO A 136 33.66 10.28 -2.46
CA PRO A 136 34.31 9.06 -1.94
C PRO A 136 35.53 9.29 -1.07
N THR A 137 36.10 10.49 -1.10
CA THR A 137 37.19 10.91 -0.16
C THR A 137 36.65 11.32 1.20
N ASP A 138 35.33 11.60 1.28
CA ASP A 138 34.69 11.82 2.55
C ASP A 138 34.30 10.46 3.08
N ASP A 139 35.01 10.04 4.06
CA ASP A 139 34.80 8.96 5.01
C ASP A 139 33.77 7.89 4.56
N THR A 140 34.24 6.65 4.49
CA THR A 140 33.40 5.47 4.20
C THR A 140 32.15 5.37 5.07
N ASP A 141 32.08 6.17 6.13
CA ASP A 141 30.96 6.19 7.07
C ASP A 141 29.75 7.01 6.59
N ASN A 142 29.91 7.85 5.56
CA ASN A 142 28.88 8.75 5.08
C ASN A 142 28.12 8.28 3.83
N TRP A 143 28.50 7.19 3.20
CA TRP A 143 27.70 6.67 2.10
C TRP A 143 26.59 5.73 2.59
N GLN A 144 25.46 5.80 1.90
CA GLN A 144 24.28 5.06 2.30
C GLN A 144 24.58 3.56 2.37
N THR A 145 24.01 2.90 3.36
CA THR A 145 24.04 1.45 3.43
C THR A 145 23.44 0.86 2.15
N ALA A 146 24.05 -0.19 1.63
CA ALA A 146 23.57 -0.88 0.46
C ALA A 146 22.13 -1.40 0.64
N MET A 147 21.68 -1.52 1.88
CA MET A 147 20.30 -1.89 2.23
C MET A 147 19.81 -0.97 3.35
N ASN A 148 18.53 -0.61 3.32
CA ASN A 148 17.92 0.11 4.42
C ASN A 148 17.46 -0.89 5.51
N TRP A 149 17.99 -0.70 6.72
CA TRP A 149 17.62 -1.47 7.92
C TRP A 149 16.85 -0.59 8.89
N GLY A 150 15.67 -0.17 8.52
CA GLY A 150 14.83 0.68 9.32
C GLY A 150 13.55 1.05 8.61
N ARG A 151 13.09 2.29 8.79
CA ARG A 151 11.89 2.80 8.19
C ARG A 151 12.16 3.27 6.77
N PRO A 152 11.32 2.91 5.78
CA PRO A 152 11.39 3.46 4.43
C PRO A 152 11.04 4.96 4.44
N LYS A 153 11.48 5.69 3.41
CA LYS A 153 11.00 7.04 3.13
C LYS A 153 9.52 7.00 2.82
N SER A 154 8.74 7.86 3.45
CA SER A 154 7.33 8.02 3.14
C SER A 154 6.85 9.45 3.37
N TYR A 155 5.96 9.92 2.53
CA TYR A 155 5.25 11.18 2.72
C TYR A 155 3.84 11.07 2.13
N GLY A 156 2.97 11.99 2.52
CA GLY A 156 1.64 12.01 1.93
C GLY A 156 0.72 13.01 2.58
N PHE A 157 -0.36 13.26 1.86
CA PHE A 157 -1.50 14.05 2.28
C PHE A 157 -2.70 13.13 2.48
N ARG A 158 -3.46 13.37 3.54
CA ARG A 158 -4.70 12.68 3.86
C ARG A 158 -5.76 13.68 4.23
N SER A 159 -6.97 13.44 3.83
CA SER A 159 -8.13 14.20 4.28
C SER A 159 -9.32 13.29 4.56
N ALA A 160 -10.21 13.75 5.40
CA ALA A 160 -11.46 13.07 5.67
C ALA A 160 -12.55 14.10 5.95
N TRP A 161 -13.79 13.74 5.64
CA TRP A 161 -14.96 14.56 5.99
C TRP A 161 -16.01 13.69 6.66
N ASN A 162 -16.80 14.33 7.50
CA ASN A 162 -18.01 13.77 8.10
C ASN A 162 -19.06 14.88 8.13
N ALA A 163 -20.23 14.62 7.57
CA ALA A 163 -21.33 15.57 7.46
C ALA A 163 -22.66 14.94 7.85
N GLY A 164 -23.48 15.69 8.54
CA GLY A 164 -24.85 15.31 8.87
C GLY A 164 -25.79 16.50 8.72
N LEU A 165 -26.97 16.25 8.18
CA LEU A 165 -28.00 17.24 7.98
C LEU A 165 -29.36 16.68 8.37
N GLN A 166 -29.97 17.22 9.42
CA GLN A 166 -31.32 16.89 9.79
C GLN A 166 -32.30 17.50 8.78
N ILE A 167 -33.00 16.65 8.01
CA ILE A 167 -33.97 17.06 6.99
C ILE A 167 -35.31 17.42 7.66
N ASN A 168 -35.75 16.58 8.58
CA ASN A 168 -36.92 16.77 9.44
C ASN A 168 -36.70 16.10 10.79
N ASP A 169 -37.68 16.06 11.66
CA ASP A 169 -37.52 15.55 13.02
C ASP A 169 -37.22 14.02 13.07
N HIS A 170 -37.48 13.30 11.95
CA HIS A 170 -37.37 11.85 11.84
C HIS A 170 -36.32 11.41 10.80
N THR A 171 -35.74 12.31 10.01
CA THR A 171 -34.85 11.93 8.91
C THR A 171 -33.59 12.77 8.88
N GLN A 172 -32.44 12.11 8.84
CA GLN A 172 -31.12 12.69 8.67
C GLN A 172 -30.48 12.23 7.39
N ALA A 173 -29.93 13.14 6.58
CA ALA A 173 -28.96 12.82 5.55
C ALA A 173 -27.55 12.89 6.12
N TYR A 174 -26.66 12.04 5.64
CA TYR A 174 -25.26 12.01 6.06
C TYR A 174 -24.33 11.71 4.90
N SER A 175 -23.08 12.12 5.05
CA SER A 175 -21.98 11.73 4.16
C SER A 175 -20.69 11.73 4.94
N PHE A 176 -19.86 10.73 4.68
CA PHE A 176 -18.49 10.70 5.16
C PHE A 176 -17.57 10.02 4.15
N GLY A 177 -16.27 10.25 4.29
CA GLY A 177 -15.29 9.66 3.40
C GLY A 177 -13.88 10.14 3.68
N ASN A 178 -12.96 9.66 2.86
CA ASN A 178 -11.55 10.06 2.90
C ASN A 178 -10.97 10.20 1.50
N PHE A 179 -9.89 10.93 1.44
CA PHE A 179 -8.97 10.99 0.30
C PHE A 179 -7.54 10.96 0.83
N ALA A 180 -6.67 10.19 0.18
CA ALA A 180 -5.25 10.19 0.47
C ALA A 180 -4.43 10.13 -0.82
N ASP A 181 -3.29 10.83 -0.80
CA ASP A 181 -2.22 10.75 -1.78
C ASP A 181 -0.92 10.48 -1.03
N THR A 182 -0.31 9.34 -1.27
CA THR A 182 0.81 8.83 -0.48
C THR A 182 1.93 8.31 -1.34
N PHE A 183 3.14 8.44 -0.81
CA PHE A 183 4.36 7.91 -1.41
C PHE A 183 5.13 7.08 -0.39
N GLY A 184 5.71 5.98 -0.85
CA GLY A 184 6.65 5.18 -0.09
C GLY A 184 7.76 4.63 -0.99
N GLU A 185 8.99 4.58 -0.47
CA GLU A 185 10.14 3.97 -1.16
C GLU A 185 10.77 2.90 -0.29
N TYR A 186 10.85 1.67 -0.80
CA TYR A 186 11.40 0.50 -0.12
C TYR A 186 12.70 0.04 -0.75
N SER A 187 13.68 -0.35 0.07
CA SER A 187 14.90 -1.02 -0.39
C SER A 187 14.73 -2.53 -0.35
N PHE A 188 15.14 -3.20 -1.41
CA PHE A 188 15.34 -4.65 -1.42
C PHE A 188 16.72 -5.02 -0.83
N PHE A 189 17.05 -6.30 -0.89
CA PHE A 189 18.38 -6.79 -0.51
C PHE A 189 19.43 -6.42 -1.55
N LEU A 190 20.68 -6.22 -1.09
CA LEU A 190 21.84 -5.99 -1.96
C LEU A 190 22.06 -7.19 -2.89
N ARG A 191 22.25 -6.88 -4.16
CA ARG A 191 22.80 -7.78 -5.19
C ARG A 191 24.28 -7.51 -5.26
N ALA A 192 25.06 -8.19 -4.43
CA ALA A 192 26.50 -7.95 -4.30
C ALA A 192 27.24 -8.30 -5.59
N ALA A 193 28.23 -7.49 -5.95
CA ALA A 193 29.11 -7.74 -7.09
C ALA A 193 29.80 -9.10 -7.00
N GLY A 194 29.91 -9.79 -8.10
CA GLY A 194 30.60 -11.09 -8.22
C GLY A 194 29.90 -12.29 -7.58
N LYS A 195 28.78 -12.09 -6.85
CA LYS A 195 28.02 -13.20 -6.24
C LYS A 195 26.83 -13.67 -7.09
N SER A 196 26.33 -12.83 -7.95
CA SER A 196 25.38 -13.24 -8.99
C SER A 196 26.19 -13.50 -10.25
N GLY A 197 26.41 -14.74 -10.63
CA GLY A 197 27.22 -15.14 -11.80
C GLY A 197 26.83 -14.46 -13.13
N ALA A 198 25.66 -13.82 -13.13
CA ALA A 198 25.13 -13.04 -14.24
C ALA A 198 25.71 -11.63 -14.37
N LEU A 199 26.56 -11.17 -13.44
CA LEU A 199 27.08 -9.80 -13.45
C LEU A 199 28.42 -9.64 -14.20
N THR A 200 29.02 -10.74 -14.65
CA THR A 200 30.33 -10.75 -15.32
C THR A 200 30.32 -11.62 -16.57
N ASN A 201 31.18 -11.29 -17.56
CA ASN A 201 31.41 -12.07 -18.76
C ASN A 201 30.16 -12.36 -19.59
N ILE A 202 29.29 -11.36 -19.76
CA ILE A 202 28.09 -11.49 -20.57
C ILE A 202 28.47 -11.21 -22.04
N PRO A 203 28.12 -12.07 -23.02
CA PRO A 203 28.43 -11.81 -24.40
C PRO A 203 27.80 -10.51 -24.89
N LEU A 204 28.55 -9.68 -25.59
CA LEU A 204 28.04 -8.45 -26.24
C LEU A 204 26.98 -8.78 -27.30
N ASN A 205 27.09 -9.91 -27.93
CA ASN A 205 26.10 -10.43 -28.86
C ASN A 205 25.69 -11.84 -28.46
N PRO A 206 24.42 -12.08 -28.12
CA PRO A 206 23.95 -13.41 -27.71
C PRO A 206 23.98 -14.45 -28.82
N ALA A 207 24.01 -14.00 -30.10
CA ALA A 207 24.08 -14.90 -31.24
C ALA A 207 25.54 -15.20 -31.69
N ASP A 208 26.51 -14.39 -31.26
CA ASP A 208 27.93 -14.51 -31.63
C ASP A 208 28.83 -14.12 -30.44
N THR A 209 29.21 -15.09 -29.67
CA THR A 209 30.02 -14.89 -28.45
C THR A 209 31.48 -14.49 -28.75
N SER A 210 31.92 -14.51 -30.04
CA SER A 210 33.25 -14.08 -30.41
C SER A 210 33.44 -12.55 -30.42
N GLN A 211 32.35 -11.80 -30.35
CA GLN A 211 32.36 -10.32 -30.41
C GLN A 211 32.78 -9.67 -29.07
N GLY A 212 33.16 -10.46 -28.09
CA GLY A 212 33.60 -10.00 -26.77
C GLY A 212 32.50 -10.03 -25.72
N ASN A 213 32.87 -9.66 -24.52
CA ASN A 213 32.00 -9.69 -23.35
C ASN A 213 31.92 -8.31 -22.70
N TYR A 214 30.87 -8.07 -21.95
CA TYR A 214 30.75 -6.97 -21.02
C TYR A 214 30.49 -7.48 -19.61
N SER A 215 30.65 -6.62 -18.63
CA SER A 215 30.38 -6.93 -17.23
C SER A 215 29.48 -5.86 -16.64
N TRP A 216 28.44 -6.29 -15.95
CA TRP A 216 27.65 -5.39 -15.09
C TRP A 216 28.48 -4.82 -13.93
N GLY A 217 29.63 -5.41 -13.62
CA GLY A 217 30.62 -4.84 -12.72
C GLY A 217 31.18 -3.50 -13.15
N ASP A 218 31.12 -3.19 -14.45
CA ASP A 218 31.53 -1.88 -14.98
C ASP A 218 30.49 -0.79 -14.63
N THR A 219 29.20 -1.17 -14.52
CA THR A 219 28.11 -0.26 -14.14
C THR A 219 27.83 -0.32 -12.65
N TYR A 220 27.92 -1.50 -12.04
CA TYR A 220 27.65 -1.76 -10.63
C TYR A 220 28.82 -2.45 -9.94
N PRO A 221 29.96 -1.78 -9.76
CA PRO A 221 31.20 -2.41 -9.26
C PRO A 221 31.09 -2.98 -7.85
N ILE A 222 30.18 -2.46 -7.03
CA ILE A 222 29.90 -2.97 -5.68
C ILE A 222 28.59 -3.75 -5.60
N GLY A 223 27.92 -3.95 -6.73
CA GLY A 223 26.56 -4.48 -6.78
C GLY A 223 25.50 -3.39 -6.75
N PHE A 224 24.22 -3.76 -6.64
CA PHE A 224 23.10 -2.84 -6.63
C PHE A 224 22.02 -3.27 -5.66
N THR A 225 21.23 -2.32 -5.21
CA THR A 225 20.05 -2.56 -4.37
C THR A 225 18.83 -2.00 -5.06
N PRO A 226 17.93 -2.86 -5.55
CA PRO A 226 16.69 -2.38 -6.13
C PRO A 226 15.88 -1.58 -5.11
N ARG A 227 15.22 -0.52 -5.57
CA ARG A 227 14.32 0.31 -4.78
C ARG A 227 12.95 0.34 -5.45
N LEU A 228 11.91 0.07 -4.66
CA LEU A 228 10.53 0.09 -5.12
C LEU A 228 9.85 1.33 -4.57
N GLU A 229 9.40 2.19 -5.46
CA GLU A 229 8.49 3.30 -5.14
C GLU A 229 7.05 2.85 -5.32
N GLY A 230 6.20 3.27 -4.41
CA GLY A 230 4.76 3.14 -4.50
C GLY A 230 4.11 4.52 -4.33
N HIS A 231 3.33 4.93 -5.33
CA HIS A 231 2.47 6.11 -5.27
C HIS A 231 1.03 5.63 -5.13
N GLY A 232 0.42 5.92 -3.98
CA GLY A 232 -0.92 5.47 -3.64
C GLY A 232 -1.92 6.61 -3.62
N ASN A 233 -3.03 6.43 -4.34
CA ASN A 233 -4.20 7.28 -4.24
C ASN A 233 -5.37 6.47 -3.67
N ASP A 234 -5.98 6.98 -2.62
CA ASP A 234 -7.12 6.37 -1.96
C ASP A 234 -8.28 7.36 -1.89
N PHE A 235 -9.47 6.88 -2.20
CA PHE A 235 -10.70 7.66 -2.11
C PHE A 235 -11.83 6.75 -1.62
N SER A 236 -12.58 7.21 -0.63
CA SER A 236 -13.86 6.60 -0.29
C SER A 236 -14.91 7.65 0.03
N SER A 237 -16.14 7.34 -0.28
CA SER A 237 -17.30 8.17 0.03
C SER A 237 -18.51 7.31 0.34
N VAL A 238 -19.20 7.66 1.40
CA VAL A 238 -20.50 7.12 1.77
C VAL A 238 -21.49 8.27 1.81
N VAL A 239 -22.66 8.05 1.24
CA VAL A 239 -23.81 8.95 1.36
C VAL A 239 -25.02 8.14 1.77
N GLY A 240 -25.86 8.69 2.63
CA GLY A 240 -27.03 7.96 3.10
C GLY A 240 -28.09 8.84 3.71
N ILE A 241 -29.24 8.21 3.94
CA ILE A 241 -30.34 8.76 4.70
C ILE A 241 -30.77 7.75 5.75
N LYS A 242 -30.93 8.19 6.99
CA LYS A 242 -31.39 7.35 8.09
C LYS A 242 -32.48 8.07 8.90
N GLY A 243 -33.26 7.29 9.59
CA GLY A 243 -34.32 7.87 10.42
C GLY A 243 -35.22 6.83 11.03
N ASP A 244 -36.34 7.31 11.57
CA ASP A 244 -37.39 6.51 12.17
C ASP A 244 -38.76 6.82 11.51
N HIS A 245 -39.58 5.79 11.41
CA HIS A 245 -40.95 5.91 10.97
C HIS A 245 -41.92 5.82 12.15
N SER A 246 -43.10 6.44 12.04
CA SER A 246 -44.13 6.45 13.09
C SER A 246 -44.58 5.07 13.58
N SER A 247 -44.28 3.99 12.84
CA SER A 247 -44.49 2.59 13.24
C SER A 247 -43.44 2.06 14.21
N GLY A 248 -42.39 2.84 14.51
CA GLY A 248 -41.24 2.41 15.33
C GLY A 248 -40.13 1.73 14.53
N VAL A 249 -40.28 1.62 13.19
CA VAL A 249 -39.18 1.10 12.34
C VAL A 249 -38.13 2.17 12.17
N GLU A 250 -36.88 1.85 12.50
CA GLU A 250 -35.71 2.62 12.11
C GLU A 250 -35.18 2.11 10.78
N TYR A 251 -34.64 3.01 9.95
CA TYR A 251 -34.08 2.69 8.65
C TYR A 251 -32.78 3.44 8.37
N ASP A 252 -31.90 2.80 7.58
CA ASP A 252 -30.71 3.41 6.99
C ASP A 252 -30.56 2.93 5.55
N PHE A 253 -30.54 3.86 4.61
CA PHE A 253 -30.23 3.58 3.20
C PHE A 253 -28.94 4.28 2.85
N SER A 254 -27.97 3.53 2.36
CA SER A 254 -26.69 4.09 1.98
C SER A 254 -26.17 3.58 0.66
N ALA A 255 -25.33 4.42 0.04
CA ALA A 255 -24.52 4.09 -1.10
C ALA A 255 -23.08 4.46 -0.80
N SER A 256 -22.14 3.58 -1.13
CA SER A 256 -20.72 3.85 -0.99
C SER A 256 -19.95 3.55 -2.26
N TYR A 257 -18.88 4.28 -2.44
CA TYR A 257 -17.87 4.03 -3.45
C TYR A 257 -16.48 4.20 -2.82
N GLY A 258 -15.60 3.24 -3.07
CA GLY A 258 -14.19 3.29 -2.69
C GLY A 258 -13.30 2.94 -3.86
N SER A 259 -12.12 3.54 -3.93
CA SER A 259 -11.08 3.20 -4.90
C SER A 259 -9.70 3.41 -4.30
N ASN A 260 -8.87 2.39 -4.40
CA ASN A 260 -7.44 2.46 -4.09
C ASN A 260 -6.65 2.18 -5.38
N TYR A 261 -5.77 3.10 -5.73
CA TYR A 261 -4.87 2.97 -6.89
C TYR A 261 -3.42 3.03 -6.41
N LEU A 262 -2.59 2.13 -6.90
CA LEU A 262 -1.20 2.03 -6.54
C LEU A 262 -0.34 1.89 -7.79
N HIS A 263 0.48 2.90 -8.05
CA HIS A 263 1.50 2.94 -9.08
C HIS A 263 2.84 2.46 -8.54
N TYR A 264 3.47 1.49 -9.19
CA TYR A 264 4.76 0.93 -8.81
C TYR A 264 5.85 1.33 -9.82
N TYR A 265 6.94 1.87 -9.28
CA TYR A 265 8.14 2.17 -10.03
C TYR A 265 9.36 1.56 -9.36
N LEU A 266 10.08 0.72 -10.10
CA LEU A 266 11.26 0.02 -9.59
C LEU A 266 12.51 0.70 -10.11
N LYS A 267 13.41 1.09 -9.21
CA LYS A 267 14.64 1.83 -9.49
C LYS A 267 15.88 1.05 -9.14
N ASN A 268 17.00 1.49 -9.72
CA ASN A 268 18.36 0.99 -9.43
C ASN A 268 18.45 -0.53 -9.53
N THR A 269 17.98 -1.06 -10.64
CA THR A 269 17.96 -2.50 -10.92
C THR A 269 18.14 -2.76 -12.40
N LEU A 270 18.01 -4.00 -12.81
CA LEU A 270 18.10 -4.42 -14.21
C LEU A 270 17.35 -5.75 -14.45
N ASN A 271 17.02 -5.98 -15.71
CA ASN A 271 16.61 -7.28 -16.17
C ASN A 271 17.81 -7.91 -16.91
N LEU A 272 18.46 -8.85 -16.24
CA LEU A 272 19.70 -9.49 -16.74
C LEU A 272 19.54 -10.12 -18.13
N SER A 273 18.33 -10.58 -18.46
CA SER A 273 18.05 -11.21 -19.75
C SER A 273 18.05 -10.24 -20.94
N TRP A 274 18.06 -8.93 -20.68
CA TRP A 274 18.20 -7.88 -21.69
C TRP A 274 19.66 -7.48 -21.92
N GLY A 275 20.60 -8.09 -21.21
CA GLY A 275 22.02 -7.84 -21.35
C GLY A 275 22.36 -6.35 -21.25
N PRO A 276 23.31 -5.83 -22.09
CA PRO A 276 23.75 -4.42 -22.03
C PRO A 276 22.64 -3.40 -22.33
N TYR A 277 21.50 -3.84 -22.84
CA TYR A 277 20.37 -2.99 -23.20
C TYR A 277 19.27 -2.96 -22.12
N SER A 278 19.51 -3.56 -20.96
CA SER A 278 18.55 -3.50 -19.86
C SER A 278 18.37 -2.05 -19.38
N PRO A 279 17.13 -1.57 -19.24
CA PRO A 279 16.87 -0.38 -18.43
C PRO A 279 17.34 -0.60 -16.99
N HIS A 280 17.55 0.51 -16.26
CA HIS A 280 17.90 0.51 -14.85
C HIS A 280 16.74 0.86 -13.94
N ASN A 281 15.65 1.33 -14.53
CA ASN A 281 14.39 1.66 -13.86
C ASN A 281 13.24 1.12 -14.70
N PHE A 282 12.15 0.74 -14.04
CA PHE A 282 11.04 0.05 -14.67
C PHE A 282 9.69 0.50 -14.13
N GLU A 283 8.74 0.70 -15.05
CA GLU A 283 7.31 0.71 -14.75
C GLU A 283 6.86 -0.74 -14.54
N ILE A 284 6.54 -1.10 -13.31
CA ILE A 284 6.21 -2.50 -12.95
C ILE A 284 4.78 -2.85 -13.34
N GLY A 285 3.93 -1.84 -13.44
CA GLY A 285 2.49 -1.95 -13.61
C GLY A 285 1.76 -1.52 -12.35
N ASP A 286 0.51 -1.13 -12.54
CA ASP A 286 -0.29 -0.54 -11.48
C ASP A 286 -1.36 -1.52 -11.00
N LEU A 287 -1.83 -1.30 -9.79
CA LEU A 287 -2.93 -2.06 -9.21
C LEU A 287 -4.03 -1.07 -8.82
N GLN A 288 -5.27 -1.44 -9.11
CA GLN A 288 -6.43 -0.68 -8.67
C GLN A 288 -7.49 -1.62 -8.12
N GLN A 289 -8.01 -1.30 -6.95
CA GLN A 289 -9.23 -1.89 -6.42
C GLN A 289 -10.30 -0.80 -6.34
N ALA A 290 -11.52 -1.13 -6.74
CA ALA A 290 -12.68 -0.27 -6.56
C ALA A 290 -13.86 -1.11 -6.08
N GLU A 291 -14.70 -0.50 -5.26
CA GLU A 291 -15.87 -1.15 -4.69
C GLU A 291 -17.04 -0.18 -4.66
N THR A 292 -18.22 -0.69 -4.98
CA THR A 292 -19.49 0.03 -4.87
C THR A 292 -20.44 -0.81 -4.04
N ASN A 293 -21.05 -0.20 -3.01
CA ASN A 293 -22.04 -0.87 -2.17
C ASN A 293 -23.34 -0.06 -2.14
N LEU A 294 -24.45 -0.78 -2.10
CA LEU A 294 -25.77 -0.26 -1.77
C LEU A 294 -26.33 -1.07 -0.60
N ASN A 295 -26.72 -0.39 0.47
CA ASN A 295 -27.22 -1.01 1.69
C ASN A 295 -28.61 -0.48 2.02
N ALA A 296 -29.43 -1.36 2.59
CA ALA A 296 -30.73 -1.04 3.15
C ALA A 296 -30.89 -1.80 4.47
N ASP A 297 -30.85 -1.08 5.58
CA ASP A 297 -30.84 -1.60 6.95
C ASP A 297 -32.08 -1.14 7.68
N PHE A 298 -32.65 -2.05 8.45
CA PHE A 298 -33.85 -1.81 9.25
C PHE A 298 -33.68 -2.37 10.66
N SER A 299 -34.24 -1.64 11.64
CA SER A 299 -34.38 -2.11 13.02
C SER A 299 -35.80 -1.87 13.48
N TYR A 300 -36.37 -2.83 14.21
CA TYR A 300 -37.71 -2.75 14.72
C TYR A 300 -37.84 -3.35 16.11
N PRO A 301 -38.15 -2.53 17.13
CA PRO A 301 -38.46 -3.02 18.46
C PRO A 301 -39.86 -3.66 18.43
N LEU A 302 -39.92 -4.99 18.29
CA LEU A 302 -41.16 -5.74 18.20
C LEU A 302 -41.92 -5.73 19.57
N SER A 303 -41.16 -5.66 20.67
CA SER A 303 -41.67 -5.49 22.03
C SER A 303 -40.58 -4.86 22.93
N ASP A 304 -40.91 -4.54 24.18
CA ASP A 304 -39.95 -3.96 25.14
C ASP A 304 -38.68 -4.81 25.34
N ASN A 305 -38.74 -6.09 24.99
CA ASN A 305 -37.64 -7.04 25.21
C ASN A 305 -37.21 -7.77 23.92
N LEU A 306 -37.80 -7.49 22.78
CA LEU A 306 -37.41 -8.14 21.53
C LEU A 306 -37.17 -7.09 20.44
N ASN A 307 -35.95 -7.01 19.99
CA ASN A 307 -35.54 -6.21 18.83
C ASN A 307 -35.24 -7.11 17.63
N LEU A 308 -35.67 -6.69 16.45
CA LEU A 308 -35.37 -7.31 15.19
C LEU A 308 -34.55 -6.34 14.34
N ALA A 309 -33.44 -6.81 13.77
CA ALA A 309 -32.70 -6.09 12.74
C ALA A 309 -32.63 -6.95 11.47
N PHE A 310 -32.78 -6.33 10.31
CA PHE A 310 -32.69 -7.02 9.04
C PHE A 310 -32.26 -6.05 7.95
N GLY A 311 -31.68 -6.60 6.88
CA GLY A 311 -31.22 -5.75 5.81
C GLY A 311 -30.83 -6.52 4.56
N GLY A 312 -30.42 -5.75 3.56
CA GLY A 312 -29.90 -6.26 2.31
C GLY A 312 -28.78 -5.39 1.77
N GLU A 313 -27.86 -6.02 1.07
CA GLU A 313 -26.69 -5.42 0.48
C GLU A 313 -26.53 -5.85 -0.97
N TRP A 314 -26.15 -4.93 -1.83
CA TRP A 314 -25.57 -5.21 -3.13
C TRP A 314 -24.17 -4.62 -3.20
N ARG A 315 -23.18 -5.41 -3.68
CA ARG A 315 -21.79 -5.01 -3.80
C ARG A 315 -21.24 -5.40 -5.16
N GLU A 316 -20.50 -4.48 -5.80
CA GLU A 316 -19.62 -4.77 -6.93
C GLU A 316 -18.17 -4.48 -6.51
N GLU A 317 -17.31 -5.47 -6.65
CA GLU A 317 -15.87 -5.35 -6.49
C GLU A 317 -15.20 -5.43 -7.85
N LYS A 318 -14.24 -4.55 -8.06
CA LYS A 318 -13.45 -4.47 -9.29
C LYS A 318 -11.97 -4.41 -8.93
N TYR A 319 -11.20 -5.39 -9.40
CA TYR A 319 -9.76 -5.38 -9.31
C TYR A 319 -9.15 -5.25 -10.70
N THR A 320 -8.23 -4.31 -10.88
CA THR A 320 -7.56 -4.05 -12.16
C THR A 320 -6.05 -4.17 -11.96
N MET A 321 -5.42 -5.00 -12.78
CA MET A 321 -3.98 -5.10 -12.91
C MET A 321 -3.58 -4.48 -14.25
N TYR A 322 -2.78 -3.42 -14.21
CA TYR A 322 -2.27 -2.77 -15.41
C TYR A 322 -0.94 -3.39 -15.82
N GLN A 323 -0.75 -3.54 -17.11
CA GLN A 323 0.48 -4.06 -17.69
C GLN A 323 1.66 -3.15 -17.37
N GLY A 324 2.78 -3.75 -16.98
CA GLY A 324 4.05 -3.07 -16.81
C GLY A 324 4.82 -2.86 -18.12
N GLN A 325 5.90 -2.11 -18.04
CA GLN A 325 6.85 -1.92 -19.13
C GLN A 325 7.38 -3.28 -19.63
N LYS A 326 7.53 -3.43 -20.94
CA LYS A 326 7.91 -4.69 -21.58
C LYS A 326 9.18 -5.32 -20.97
N GLU A 327 10.20 -4.53 -20.76
CA GLU A 327 11.50 -4.96 -20.24
C GLU A 327 11.42 -5.40 -18.77
N ALA A 328 10.34 -5.02 -18.06
CA ALA A 328 10.13 -5.42 -16.66
C ALA A 328 9.67 -6.87 -16.51
N TRP A 329 8.95 -7.42 -17.48
CA TRP A 329 8.34 -8.75 -17.41
C TRP A 329 8.80 -9.71 -18.52
N MET A 330 9.24 -9.19 -19.69
CA MET A 330 9.56 -10.00 -20.84
C MET A 330 11.01 -10.51 -20.78
N PRO A 331 11.24 -11.79 -21.04
CA PRO A 331 12.59 -12.31 -21.30
C PRO A 331 13.25 -11.61 -22.49
N GLY A 332 14.46 -11.13 -22.31
CA GLY A 332 15.25 -10.49 -23.36
C GLY A 332 16.07 -11.49 -24.19
N PRO A 333 16.82 -11.00 -25.20
CA PRO A 333 17.60 -11.85 -26.11
C PRO A 333 18.65 -12.74 -25.42
N TRP A 334 19.15 -12.34 -24.25
CA TRP A 334 20.14 -13.11 -23.47
C TRP A 334 19.53 -14.21 -22.61
N SER A 335 18.22 -14.33 -22.56
CA SER A 335 17.53 -15.37 -21.77
C SER A 335 17.86 -16.80 -22.18
N LYS A 336 18.31 -17.02 -23.41
CA LYS A 336 18.68 -18.32 -23.99
C LYS A 336 20.18 -18.58 -24.01
N VAL A 337 20.99 -17.62 -23.61
CA VAL A 337 22.43 -17.77 -23.58
C VAL A 337 22.81 -18.57 -22.35
N HIS A 338 23.37 -19.78 -22.58
CA HIS A 338 24.08 -20.49 -21.53
C HIS A 338 25.34 -19.67 -21.21
N LEU A 339 25.30 -18.98 -20.09
CA LEU A 339 26.43 -18.20 -19.61
C LEU A 339 27.57 -19.18 -19.29
N LEU A 340 28.75 -18.76 -19.70
CA LEU A 340 30.01 -19.48 -19.68
C LEU A 340 30.21 -20.33 -18.42
N THR A 341 30.71 -21.54 -18.61
CA THR A 341 31.27 -22.34 -17.53
C THR A 341 32.41 -21.55 -16.90
N ASP A 342 32.32 -21.27 -15.60
CA ASP A 342 33.42 -20.68 -14.86
C ASP A 342 34.67 -21.57 -15.03
N PRO A 343 35.73 -21.09 -15.66
CA PRO A 343 36.91 -21.93 -15.92
C PRO A 343 37.60 -22.35 -14.61
N THR A 344 37.34 -21.70 -13.50
CA THR A 344 37.96 -22.01 -12.21
C THR A 344 37.15 -23.01 -11.41
N THR A 345 35.83 -22.96 -11.46
CA THR A 345 34.94 -23.77 -10.65
C THR A 345 34.24 -24.88 -11.45
N GLY A 346 34.26 -24.82 -12.78
CA GLY A 346 33.50 -25.70 -13.65
C GLY A 346 31.97 -25.52 -13.57
N SER A 347 31.50 -24.53 -12.82
CA SER A 347 30.07 -24.25 -12.66
C SER A 347 29.50 -23.59 -13.90
N THR A 348 28.44 -24.16 -14.45
CA THR A 348 27.69 -23.56 -15.53
C THR A 348 26.65 -22.62 -14.94
N TYR A 349 26.71 -21.34 -15.27
CA TYR A 349 25.69 -20.40 -14.87
C TYR A 349 24.45 -20.59 -15.75
N THR A 350 23.33 -20.85 -15.10
CA THR A 350 22.03 -20.87 -15.75
C THR A 350 21.63 -19.46 -16.19
N ALA A 351 20.73 -19.39 -17.18
CA ALA A 351 20.21 -18.12 -17.71
C ALA A 351 19.88 -17.13 -16.59
N PRO A 352 20.21 -15.84 -16.79
CA PRO A 352 19.88 -14.79 -15.85
C PRO A 352 18.36 -14.72 -15.61
N GLY A 353 17.95 -14.12 -14.51
CA GLY A 353 16.53 -13.89 -14.20
C GLY A 353 15.80 -13.26 -15.40
N LEU A 354 14.60 -13.74 -15.68
CA LEU A 354 13.87 -13.45 -16.92
C LEU A 354 13.02 -12.17 -16.85
N ALA A 355 13.11 -11.42 -15.77
CA ALA A 355 12.33 -10.20 -15.51
C ALA A 355 13.18 -9.19 -14.73
N ALA A 356 12.64 -8.02 -14.44
CA ALA A 356 13.28 -7.01 -13.60
C ALA A 356 13.63 -7.60 -12.22
N ASN A 357 14.88 -7.39 -11.79
CA ASN A 357 15.38 -7.95 -10.56
C ASN A 357 14.88 -7.13 -9.35
N GLY A 358 14.24 -7.80 -8.42
CA GLY A 358 13.56 -7.20 -7.27
C GLY A 358 12.07 -7.47 -7.34
N MET A 359 11.40 -6.92 -8.31
CA MET A 359 9.98 -7.15 -8.58
C MET A 359 9.76 -7.29 -10.09
N PRO A 360 9.23 -8.42 -10.59
CA PRO A 360 8.89 -8.56 -11.99
C PRO A 360 7.70 -7.66 -12.35
N GLY A 361 7.71 -7.14 -13.57
CA GLY A 361 6.57 -6.39 -14.09
C GLY A 361 5.37 -7.28 -14.40
N THR A 362 4.19 -6.69 -14.38
CA THR A 362 2.93 -7.34 -14.76
C THR A 362 2.94 -7.64 -16.27
N SER A 363 2.83 -8.92 -16.63
CA SER A 363 2.75 -9.33 -18.03
C SER A 363 1.36 -9.05 -18.63
N PRO A 364 1.22 -9.01 -19.98
CA PRO A 364 -0.11 -8.88 -20.61
C PRO A 364 -1.10 -9.98 -20.20
N ASP A 365 -0.61 -11.19 -19.97
CA ASP A 365 -1.44 -12.34 -19.58
C ASP A 365 -1.96 -12.23 -18.13
N ALA A 366 -1.23 -11.51 -17.28
CA ALA A 366 -1.63 -11.22 -15.90
C ALA A 366 -2.44 -9.93 -15.77
N ALA A 367 -2.31 -9.01 -16.73
CA ALA A 367 -3.06 -7.77 -16.75
C ALA A 367 -4.52 -8.02 -17.11
N GLY A 368 -5.42 -7.26 -16.49
CA GLY A 368 -6.84 -7.41 -16.78
C GLY A 368 -7.72 -6.70 -15.77
N VAL A 369 -9.01 -6.79 -16.01
CA VAL A 369 -10.07 -6.29 -15.13
C VAL A 369 -10.86 -7.50 -14.62
N PHE A 370 -10.87 -7.69 -13.32
CA PHE A 370 -11.58 -8.75 -12.64
C PHE A 370 -12.72 -8.12 -11.84
N LYS A 371 -13.91 -8.64 -11.99
CA LYS A 371 -15.12 -8.14 -11.32
C LYS A 371 -15.88 -9.27 -10.69
N ARG A 372 -16.47 -9.00 -9.53
CA ARG A 372 -17.51 -9.84 -8.95
C ARG A 372 -18.62 -8.98 -8.34
N THR A 373 -19.80 -9.54 -8.28
CA THR A 373 -20.92 -8.94 -7.56
C THR A 373 -21.36 -9.86 -6.45
N ASN A 374 -21.91 -9.27 -5.40
CA ASN A 374 -22.50 -9.99 -4.28
C ASN A 374 -23.88 -9.39 -3.96
N TYR A 375 -24.83 -10.27 -3.65
CA TYR A 375 -26.11 -9.92 -3.04
C TYR A 375 -26.18 -10.60 -1.68
N ALA A 376 -26.52 -9.84 -0.66
CA ALA A 376 -26.69 -10.37 0.68
C ALA A 376 -28.01 -9.96 1.28
N ILE A 377 -28.58 -10.87 2.07
CA ILE A 377 -29.69 -10.58 2.99
C ILE A 377 -29.32 -11.10 4.37
N TYR A 378 -29.72 -10.41 5.41
CA TYR A 378 -29.45 -10.81 6.78
C TYR A 378 -30.58 -10.43 7.72
N GLY A 379 -30.62 -11.12 8.84
CA GLY A 379 -31.53 -10.85 9.94
C GLY A 379 -30.91 -11.20 11.28
N ASP A 380 -31.30 -10.47 12.31
CA ASP A 380 -30.89 -10.60 13.68
C ASP A 380 -32.10 -10.42 14.58
N ALA A 381 -32.19 -11.23 15.64
CA ALA A 381 -33.19 -11.10 16.69
C ALA A 381 -32.50 -11.14 18.03
N GLU A 382 -32.68 -10.08 18.81
CA GLU A 382 -32.12 -9.93 20.15
C GLU A 382 -33.25 -9.88 21.17
N MET A 383 -33.21 -10.77 22.17
CA MET A 383 -34.20 -10.89 23.21
C MET A 383 -33.58 -10.70 24.59
N ASP A 384 -34.03 -9.66 25.30
CA ASP A 384 -33.70 -9.42 26.71
C ASP A 384 -34.66 -10.18 27.62
N MET A 385 -34.11 -11.13 28.40
CA MET A 385 -34.84 -11.92 29.39
C MET A 385 -34.42 -11.56 30.83
N GLY A 386 -33.95 -10.33 31.06
CA GLY A 386 -33.49 -9.81 32.33
C GLY A 386 -32.01 -10.19 32.59
N PRO A 387 -31.74 -11.32 33.29
CA PRO A 387 -30.34 -11.71 33.51
C PRO A 387 -29.68 -12.36 32.27
N LEU A 388 -30.46 -12.65 31.23
CA LEU A 388 -30.01 -13.34 30.02
C LEU A 388 -30.38 -12.55 28.78
N LEU A 389 -29.39 -12.22 27.97
CA LEU A 389 -29.56 -11.70 26.63
C LEU A 389 -29.37 -12.86 25.62
N VAL A 390 -30.33 -13.08 24.77
CA VAL A 390 -30.30 -14.12 23.73
C VAL A 390 -30.33 -13.45 22.36
N GLN A 391 -29.33 -13.75 21.52
CA GLN A 391 -29.25 -13.24 20.17
C GLN A 391 -29.16 -14.40 19.16
N ALA A 392 -29.89 -14.29 18.06
CA ALA A 392 -29.82 -15.21 16.94
C ALA A 392 -29.71 -14.40 15.63
N ALA A 393 -28.67 -14.65 14.85
CA ALA A 393 -28.44 -13.93 13.62
C ALA A 393 -28.10 -14.88 12.46
N GLY A 394 -28.45 -14.50 11.24
CA GLY A 394 -28.12 -15.24 10.04
C GLY A 394 -27.92 -14.31 8.84
N ARG A 395 -27.03 -14.72 7.94
CA ARG A 395 -26.75 -14.03 6.69
C ARG A 395 -26.67 -15.04 5.55
N PHE A 396 -27.24 -14.70 4.43
CA PHE A 396 -27.09 -15.39 3.16
C PHE A 396 -26.40 -14.46 2.17
N GLU A 397 -25.43 -14.98 1.44
CA GLU A 397 -24.67 -14.27 0.41
C GLU A 397 -24.63 -15.10 -0.87
N ASP A 398 -24.73 -14.42 -2.02
CA ASP A 398 -24.62 -15.00 -3.36
C ASP A 398 -23.61 -14.19 -4.17
N PHE A 399 -22.46 -14.81 -4.45
CA PHE A 399 -21.38 -14.20 -5.22
C PHE A 399 -21.43 -14.67 -6.67
N SER A 400 -21.16 -13.78 -7.61
CA SER A 400 -21.19 -14.08 -9.05
C SER A 400 -20.11 -15.08 -9.52
N ASP A 401 -19.06 -15.30 -8.74
CA ASP A 401 -17.92 -16.18 -9.05
C ASP A 401 -17.94 -17.49 -8.24
N PHE A 402 -18.67 -17.53 -7.15
CA PHE A 402 -18.97 -18.77 -6.40
C PHE A 402 -20.31 -18.60 -5.64
N GLY A 403 -21.09 -19.62 -5.56
CA GLY A 403 -22.38 -19.65 -4.86
C GLY A 403 -22.34 -20.35 -3.53
#